data_ada77c98316eb9193e9acef30b635183
#
_entry.id   ada77c98316eb9193e9acef30b635183
#
_cell.length_a   1.000
_cell.length_b   1.000
_cell.length_c   1.000
_cell.angle_alpha   90.00
_cell.angle_beta   90.00
_cell.angle_gamma   90.00
#
_symmetry.space_group_name_H-M   'P 1'
#
loop_
_entity.id
_entity.type
_entity.pdbx_description
1 polymer ?
#
loop_
_entity_poly.entity_id
_entity_poly.type
_entity_poly.pdbx_seq_one_letter_code
_entity_poly.pdbx_strand_id
1 'polypeptide(L)'
;MSTEPPLKATTTKHRSLFERISGVFHRPTREDFIDTLHEANEQKLIDDSALKMMEGVMQFYNLRACDLMVPRSQMQVVDLSESKDVWLPQMIEAGHSRFPVIMDGDRDNVIGILHAKTILRVLVDPNFKAKDHLRAVKFIPESMPLNDLLRDFKLEHNHMAIVVDEFGSVSGLITIEDVLEQIVGEIDDEFDEVDEDADNILEDPKHGCWRVKALTEIEQFNDFFSTEINTDEDCHCETIGGLIADRLEHMPKIGETVVIEGFRFTVLRADERQVRLLKVEKLPTTDSLKKE
;
A
#
# COMPACT_ATOMS: atom_id res chain seq x y z
N MET A 1 -34.56 -58.65 -17.70
CA MET A 1 -33.56 -58.51 -16.61
C MET A 1 -32.87 -57.16 -16.77
N SER A 2 -33.42 -56.17 -16.09
CA SER A 2 -32.90 -54.79 -16.12
C SER A 2 -32.21 -54.55 -14.78
N THR A 3 -30.93 -54.22 -14.82
CA THR A 3 -30.15 -53.85 -13.64
C THR A 3 -29.91 -52.34 -13.65
N GLU A 4 -30.60 -51.62 -12.75
CA GLU A 4 -30.33 -50.22 -12.44
C GLU A 4 -29.05 -50.07 -11.60
N PRO A 5 -28.23 -49.01 -11.79
CA PRO A 5 -27.07 -48.73 -10.94
C PRO A 5 -27.50 -48.04 -9.66
N PRO A 6 -26.76 -48.19 -8.54
CA PRO A 6 -27.14 -47.65 -7.24
C PRO A 6 -26.89 -46.13 -7.15
N LEU A 7 -27.88 -45.43 -6.59
CA LEU A 7 -27.88 -44.03 -6.18
C LEU A 7 -26.75 -43.74 -5.20
N LYS A 8 -25.89 -42.73 -5.52
CA LYS A 8 -24.92 -42.17 -4.58
C LYS A 8 -25.64 -41.43 -3.49
N ALA A 9 -25.48 -41.90 -2.26
CA ALA A 9 -25.96 -41.23 -1.06
C ALA A 9 -25.18 -39.93 -0.84
N THR A 10 -25.87 -38.80 -0.97
CA THR A 10 -25.40 -37.48 -0.50
C THR A 10 -25.42 -37.49 1.03
N THR A 11 -24.25 -37.54 1.65
CA THR A 11 -24.10 -37.44 3.10
C THR A 11 -24.28 -35.99 3.53
N THR A 12 -25.52 -35.60 3.78
CA THR A 12 -25.82 -34.36 4.50
C THR A 12 -25.35 -34.58 5.94
N LYS A 13 -24.27 -33.91 6.35
CA LYS A 13 -23.85 -33.84 7.77
C LYS A 13 -24.96 -33.16 8.56
N HIS A 14 -25.84 -33.98 9.17
CA HIS A 14 -26.75 -33.52 10.19
C HIS A 14 -25.92 -33.07 11.40
N ARG A 15 -25.77 -31.77 11.62
CA ARG A 15 -25.32 -31.21 12.88
C ARG A 15 -26.20 -31.78 13.99
N SER A 16 -25.59 -32.45 14.99
CA SER A 16 -26.27 -33.08 16.11
C SER A 16 -27.15 -32.05 16.83
N LEU A 17 -28.31 -32.46 17.30
CA LEU A 17 -29.23 -31.65 18.13
C LEU A 17 -28.52 -31.07 19.36
N PHE A 18 -27.50 -31.71 19.87
CA PHE A 18 -26.64 -31.26 20.98
C PHE A 18 -25.79 -30.07 20.61
N GLU A 19 -25.26 -29.96 19.38
CA GLU A 19 -24.53 -28.78 18.90
C GLU A 19 -25.45 -27.56 18.72
N ARG A 20 -26.70 -27.77 18.39
CA ARG A 20 -27.72 -26.70 18.32
C ARG A 20 -28.10 -26.16 19.69
N ILE A 21 -28.09 -26.99 20.76
CA ILE A 21 -28.48 -26.58 22.12
C ILE A 21 -27.28 -25.97 22.85
N SER A 22 -26.05 -26.42 22.62
CA SER A 22 -24.84 -25.82 23.23
C SER A 22 -24.52 -24.44 22.63
N GLY A 23 -24.85 -24.18 21.35
CA GLY A 23 -24.70 -22.87 20.69
C GLY A 23 -25.61 -21.75 21.22
N VAL A 24 -26.69 -22.11 21.95
CA VAL A 24 -27.64 -21.13 22.54
C VAL A 24 -27.06 -20.40 23.76
N PHE A 25 -26.00 -20.91 24.40
CA PHE A 25 -25.37 -20.31 25.58
C PHE A 25 -23.97 -19.73 25.32
N HIS A 26 -23.42 -19.86 24.11
CA HIS A 26 -22.14 -19.23 23.76
C HIS A 26 -22.42 -17.82 23.25
N ARG A 27 -21.96 -16.79 23.97
CA ARG A 27 -21.93 -15.44 23.41
C ARG A 27 -20.90 -15.47 22.31
N PRO A 28 -21.29 -15.11 21.06
CA PRO A 28 -20.32 -15.13 19.97
C PRO A 28 -19.14 -14.20 20.30
N THR A 29 -17.96 -14.74 20.19
CA THR A 29 -16.71 -13.99 20.34
C THR A 29 -16.34 -13.32 19.02
N ARG A 30 -15.35 -12.44 19.05
CA ARG A 30 -14.80 -11.85 17.85
C ARG A 30 -14.17 -12.91 16.91
N GLU A 31 -13.55 -13.91 17.49
CA GLU A 31 -12.96 -15.05 16.78
C GLU A 31 -14.05 -15.85 16.05
N ASP A 32 -15.16 -16.18 16.72
CA ASP A 32 -16.29 -16.86 16.10
C ASP A 32 -16.87 -16.07 14.90
N PHE A 33 -16.80 -14.73 14.94
CA PHE A 33 -17.26 -13.90 13.84
C PHE A 33 -16.29 -13.93 12.67
N ILE A 34 -14.99 -13.87 12.91
CA ILE A 34 -13.94 -13.99 11.88
C ILE A 34 -14.06 -15.37 11.20
N ASP A 35 -14.20 -16.46 11.95
CA ASP A 35 -14.41 -17.79 11.39
C ASP A 35 -15.65 -17.86 10.49
N THR A 36 -16.72 -17.16 10.87
CA THR A 36 -17.95 -17.06 10.05
C THR A 36 -17.69 -16.32 8.73
N LEU A 37 -16.85 -15.28 8.72
CA LEU A 37 -16.47 -14.56 7.52
C LEU A 37 -15.65 -15.46 6.57
N HIS A 38 -14.69 -16.22 7.11
CA HIS A 38 -13.93 -17.20 6.33
C HIS A 38 -14.83 -18.28 5.73
N GLU A 39 -15.77 -18.85 6.52
CA GLU A 39 -16.76 -19.79 6.00
C GLU A 39 -17.60 -19.19 4.86
N ALA A 40 -17.98 -17.91 4.97
CA ALA A 40 -18.75 -17.22 3.94
C ALA A 40 -17.94 -17.04 2.64
N ASN A 41 -16.64 -16.75 2.76
CA ASN A 41 -15.74 -16.66 1.62
C ASN A 41 -15.52 -18.03 0.95
N GLU A 42 -15.26 -19.10 1.70
CA GLU A 42 -15.16 -20.47 1.17
C GLU A 42 -16.43 -20.89 0.41
N GLN A 43 -17.61 -20.42 0.86
CA GLN A 43 -18.87 -20.65 0.20
C GLN A 43 -19.14 -19.71 -0.98
N LYS A 44 -18.19 -18.82 -1.33
CA LYS A 44 -18.31 -17.79 -2.37
C LYS A 44 -19.52 -16.85 -2.19
N LEU A 45 -19.92 -16.57 -0.95
CA LEU A 45 -20.92 -15.57 -0.60
C LEU A 45 -20.32 -14.16 -0.54
N ILE A 46 -19.04 -14.07 -0.24
CA ILE A 46 -18.21 -12.85 -0.32
C ILE A 46 -16.92 -13.20 -1.05
N ASP A 47 -16.35 -12.23 -1.76
CA ASP A 47 -15.04 -12.35 -2.40
C ASP A 47 -13.89 -12.08 -1.43
N ASP A 48 -12.66 -12.33 -1.87
CA ASP A 48 -11.46 -12.16 -1.05
C ASP A 48 -11.22 -10.69 -0.66
N SER A 49 -11.59 -9.75 -1.53
CA SER A 49 -11.48 -8.31 -1.26
C SER A 49 -12.44 -7.89 -0.15
N ALA A 50 -13.70 -8.34 -0.22
CA ALA A 50 -14.68 -8.07 0.84
C ALA A 50 -14.26 -8.69 2.18
N LEU A 51 -13.71 -9.91 2.18
CA LEU A 51 -13.18 -10.55 3.38
C LEU A 51 -12.08 -9.70 4.01
N LYS A 52 -11.06 -9.31 3.22
CA LYS A 52 -9.95 -8.45 3.68
C LYS A 52 -10.43 -7.12 4.26
N MET A 53 -11.39 -6.45 3.59
CA MET A 53 -11.96 -5.20 4.10
C MET A 53 -12.67 -5.42 5.44
N MET A 54 -13.44 -6.50 5.61
CA MET A 54 -14.12 -6.81 6.86
C MET A 54 -13.13 -7.10 8.00
N GLU A 55 -12.07 -7.82 7.73
CA GLU A 55 -10.97 -8.04 8.67
C GLU A 55 -10.27 -6.72 9.02
N GLY A 56 -9.98 -5.87 8.02
CA GLY A 56 -9.44 -4.52 8.19
C GLY A 56 -10.30 -3.68 9.12
N VAL A 57 -11.62 -3.64 8.92
CA VAL A 57 -12.57 -2.96 9.83
C VAL A 57 -12.45 -3.50 11.25
N MET A 58 -12.35 -4.81 11.42
CA MET A 58 -12.23 -5.40 12.75
C MET A 58 -10.92 -5.01 13.45
N GLN A 59 -9.82 -4.91 12.72
CA GLN A 59 -8.52 -4.48 13.26
C GLN A 59 -8.51 -2.99 13.58
N PHE A 60 -9.05 -2.18 12.68
CA PHE A 60 -9.12 -0.72 12.75
C PHE A 60 -9.63 -0.17 14.09
N TYR A 61 -10.65 -0.81 14.67
CA TYR A 61 -11.23 -0.39 15.94
C TYR A 61 -10.28 -0.52 17.15
N ASN A 62 -9.16 -1.21 17.01
CA ASN A 62 -8.18 -1.37 18.09
C ASN A 62 -6.99 -0.39 17.94
N LEU A 63 -6.86 0.24 16.79
CA LEU A 63 -5.72 1.12 16.46
C LEU A 63 -5.93 2.53 17.00
N ARG A 64 -4.82 3.17 17.31
CA ARG A 64 -4.71 4.57 17.76
C ARG A 64 -3.84 5.36 16.79
N ALA A 65 -3.86 6.68 16.93
CA ALA A 65 -3.06 7.56 16.08
C ALA A 65 -1.56 7.24 16.11
N CYS A 66 -1.00 6.89 17.27
CA CYS A 66 0.41 6.50 17.40
C CYS A 66 0.80 5.23 16.63
N ASP A 67 -0.17 4.33 16.37
CA ASP A 67 0.10 3.06 15.68
C ASP A 67 0.28 3.26 14.16
N LEU A 68 -0.22 4.39 13.62
CA LEU A 68 -0.29 4.64 12.18
C LEU A 68 0.38 5.93 11.72
N MET A 69 0.66 6.86 12.64
CA MET A 69 1.22 8.17 12.29
C MET A 69 2.57 8.04 11.57
N VAL A 70 2.82 8.95 10.64
CA VAL A 70 4.16 9.21 10.12
C VAL A 70 4.96 9.86 11.24
N PRO A 71 6.06 9.25 11.73
CA PRO A 71 6.85 9.79 12.84
C PRO A 71 7.43 11.16 12.51
N ARG A 72 7.61 12.01 13.54
CA ARG A 72 8.18 13.36 13.42
C ARG A 72 9.46 13.43 12.57
N SER A 73 10.35 12.44 12.70
CA SER A 73 11.62 12.39 11.96
C SER A 73 11.42 12.24 10.45
N GLN A 74 10.32 11.62 10.03
CA GLN A 74 9.99 11.35 8.63
C GLN A 74 9.01 12.36 8.02
N MET A 75 8.47 13.28 8.83
CA MET A 75 7.56 14.30 8.35
C MET A 75 8.23 15.19 7.30
N GLN A 76 7.59 15.35 6.15
CA GLN A 76 7.95 16.38 5.17
C GLN A 76 7.23 17.67 5.55
N VAL A 77 8.00 18.71 5.86
CA VAL A 77 7.49 20.00 6.34
C VAL A 77 8.00 21.14 5.47
N VAL A 78 7.29 22.27 5.47
CA VAL A 78 7.72 23.51 4.82
C VAL A 78 8.08 24.52 5.91
N ASP A 79 9.33 25.00 5.90
CA ASP A 79 9.74 26.07 6.79
C ASP A 79 9.61 27.43 6.07
N LEU A 80 8.69 28.27 6.52
CA LEU A 80 8.50 29.61 5.94
C LEU A 80 9.52 30.65 6.40
N SER A 81 10.43 30.33 7.30
CA SER A 81 11.59 31.18 7.60
C SER A 81 12.65 31.09 6.49
N GLU A 82 12.65 29.99 5.73
CA GLU A 82 13.49 29.82 4.56
C GLU A 82 12.94 30.55 3.33
N SER A 83 13.82 30.78 2.35
CA SER A 83 13.39 31.37 1.08
C SER A 83 12.52 30.39 0.27
N LYS A 84 11.64 30.96 -0.58
CA LYS A 84 10.80 30.15 -1.49
C LYS A 84 11.63 29.25 -2.39
N ASP A 85 12.82 29.66 -2.80
CA ASP A 85 13.68 28.91 -3.68
C ASP A 85 14.29 27.66 -3.01
N VAL A 86 14.18 27.54 -1.68
CA VAL A 86 14.59 26.37 -0.90
C VAL A 86 13.41 25.40 -0.76
N TRP A 87 12.30 25.85 -0.15
CA TRP A 87 11.21 24.94 0.20
C TRP A 87 10.33 24.52 -1.00
N LEU A 88 10.25 25.33 -2.07
CA LEU A 88 9.41 25.01 -3.21
C LEU A 88 9.91 23.78 -4.00
N PRO A 89 11.21 23.63 -4.33
CA PRO A 89 11.74 22.43 -4.94
C PRO A 89 11.51 21.18 -4.08
N GLN A 90 11.71 21.29 -2.76
CA GLN A 90 11.49 20.17 -1.81
C GLN A 90 10.02 19.69 -1.83
N MET A 91 9.06 20.63 -1.89
CA MET A 91 7.64 20.27 -2.01
C MET A 91 7.32 19.56 -3.33
N ILE A 92 7.94 19.99 -4.43
CA ILE A 92 7.74 19.41 -5.76
C ILE A 92 8.30 17.98 -5.78
N GLU A 93 9.50 17.79 -5.25
CA GLU A 93 10.15 16.49 -5.19
C GLU A 93 9.38 15.51 -4.29
N ALA A 94 8.89 15.98 -3.13
CA ALA A 94 8.12 15.15 -2.20
C ALA A 94 6.75 14.71 -2.76
N GLY A 95 6.16 15.44 -3.70
CA GLY A 95 4.93 15.06 -4.41
C GLY A 95 3.64 15.03 -3.58
N HIS A 96 3.69 15.43 -2.30
CA HIS A 96 2.51 15.39 -1.43
C HIS A 96 1.51 16.50 -1.72
N SER A 97 0.23 16.23 -1.45
CA SER A 97 -0.85 17.21 -1.61
C SER A 97 -0.91 18.26 -0.49
N ARG A 98 -0.41 17.94 0.70
CA ARG A 98 -0.49 18.77 1.91
C ARG A 98 0.80 18.71 2.67
N PHE A 99 1.23 19.86 3.19
CA PHE A 99 2.47 20.00 3.96
C PHE A 99 2.21 20.75 5.26
N PRO A 100 2.61 20.21 6.40
CA PRO A 100 2.70 20.99 7.63
C PRO A 100 3.70 22.12 7.43
N VAL A 101 3.36 23.30 7.93
CA VAL A 101 4.19 24.50 7.83
C VAL A 101 4.72 24.86 9.21
N ILE A 102 6.03 25.03 9.30
CA ILE A 102 6.74 25.40 10.52
C ILE A 102 7.42 26.75 10.36
N MET A 103 8.00 27.26 11.47
CA MET A 103 8.81 28.47 11.49
C MET A 103 10.10 28.19 12.24
N ASP A 104 11.19 28.81 11.76
CA ASP A 104 12.50 28.83 12.42
C ASP A 104 13.11 27.43 12.67
N GLY A 105 12.80 26.46 11.81
CA GLY A 105 13.26 25.09 11.92
C GLY A 105 12.61 24.30 13.07
N ASP A 106 11.71 24.90 13.82
CA ASP A 106 11.06 24.28 14.96
C ASP A 106 9.87 23.42 14.53
N ARG A 107 10.04 22.11 14.57
CA ARG A 107 9.00 21.13 14.22
C ARG A 107 7.87 21.03 15.24
N ASP A 108 8.02 21.62 16.44
CA ASP A 108 6.94 21.72 17.41
C ASP A 108 6.04 22.94 17.14
N ASN A 109 6.54 23.91 16.37
CA ASN A 109 5.82 25.13 16.00
C ASN A 109 5.14 24.99 14.64
N VAL A 110 4.15 24.10 14.52
CA VAL A 110 3.36 23.94 13.29
C VAL A 110 2.28 25.00 13.23
N ILE A 111 2.45 25.99 12.33
CA ILE A 111 1.58 27.17 12.21
C ILE A 111 0.40 27.01 11.24
N GLY A 112 0.39 25.96 10.42
CA GLY A 112 -0.68 25.72 9.43
C GLY A 112 -0.39 24.55 8.51
N ILE A 113 -1.33 24.27 7.62
CA ILE A 113 -1.19 23.31 6.53
C ILE A 113 -1.22 24.05 5.20
N LEU A 114 -0.20 23.85 4.37
CA LEU A 114 -0.13 24.37 3.01
C LEU A 114 -0.56 23.30 2.01
N HIS A 115 -1.51 23.62 1.15
CA HIS A 115 -1.91 22.76 0.04
C HIS A 115 -1.00 22.98 -1.16
N ALA A 116 -0.44 21.91 -1.76
CA ALA A 116 0.39 21.98 -2.95
C ALA A 116 -0.29 22.72 -4.11
N LYS A 117 -1.60 22.50 -4.34
CA LYS A 117 -2.36 23.23 -5.36
C LYS A 117 -2.41 24.74 -5.17
N THR A 118 -2.23 25.23 -3.94
CA THR A 118 -2.21 26.68 -3.65
C THR A 118 -0.97 27.33 -4.22
N ILE A 119 0.11 26.55 -4.41
CA ILE A 119 1.38 27.03 -4.96
C ILE A 119 1.23 27.46 -6.44
N LEU A 120 0.27 26.90 -7.17
CA LEU A 120 -0.01 27.33 -8.53
C LEU A 120 -0.30 28.84 -8.61
N ARG A 121 -0.75 29.46 -7.52
CA ARG A 121 -0.91 30.92 -7.44
C ARG A 121 0.40 31.70 -7.53
N VAL A 122 1.52 31.08 -7.16
CA VAL A 122 2.86 31.68 -7.33
C VAL A 122 3.14 32.03 -8.79
N LEU A 123 2.57 31.26 -9.73
CA LEU A 123 2.77 31.47 -11.16
C LEU A 123 2.03 32.71 -11.70
N VAL A 124 0.95 33.12 -11.03
CA VAL A 124 0.06 34.21 -11.50
C VAL A 124 0.08 35.44 -10.58
N ASP A 125 0.55 35.30 -9.35
CA ASP A 125 0.62 36.39 -8.37
C ASP A 125 2.07 36.61 -7.89
N PRO A 126 2.75 37.64 -8.36
CA PRO A 126 4.12 37.98 -7.94
C PRO A 126 4.23 38.31 -6.45
N ASN A 127 3.11 38.70 -5.79
CA ASN A 127 3.07 39.06 -4.38
C ASN A 127 2.56 37.91 -3.49
N PHE A 128 2.50 36.70 -4.02
CA PHE A 128 2.04 35.53 -3.27
C PHE A 128 2.83 35.33 -1.97
N LYS A 129 2.11 35.24 -0.86
CA LYS A 129 2.65 34.90 0.45
C LYS A 129 2.00 33.61 0.93
N ALA A 130 2.77 32.54 1.05
CA ALA A 130 2.27 31.23 1.47
C ALA A 130 1.54 31.31 2.82
N LYS A 131 2.01 32.17 3.74
CA LYS A 131 1.42 32.37 5.08
C LYS A 131 -0.06 32.78 5.02
N ASP A 132 -0.47 33.56 4.02
CA ASP A 132 -1.84 34.07 3.89
C ASP A 132 -2.83 33.00 3.39
N HIS A 133 -2.29 31.84 3.01
CA HIS A 133 -3.05 30.72 2.42
C HIS A 133 -2.97 29.43 3.24
N LEU A 134 -2.46 29.53 4.48
CA LEU A 134 -2.44 28.39 5.38
C LEU A 134 -3.84 28.01 5.85
N ARG A 135 -4.09 26.73 5.97
CA ARG A 135 -5.27 26.20 6.66
C ARG A 135 -4.96 25.90 8.12
N ALA A 136 -5.98 25.96 8.96
CA ALA A 136 -5.84 25.61 10.35
C ALA A 136 -5.35 24.18 10.54
N VAL A 137 -4.50 23.99 11.53
CA VAL A 137 -3.98 22.67 11.95
C VAL A 137 -4.97 22.06 12.94
N LYS A 138 -5.24 20.78 12.79
CA LYS A 138 -5.87 19.97 13.83
C LYS A 138 -4.76 19.22 14.58
N PHE A 139 -4.70 19.43 15.90
CA PHE A 139 -3.83 18.66 16.78
C PHE A 139 -4.64 17.58 17.48
N ILE A 140 -4.08 16.39 17.57
CA ILE A 140 -4.70 15.23 18.21
C ILE A 140 -3.68 14.52 19.12
N PRO A 141 -4.10 13.91 20.24
CA PRO A 141 -3.19 13.12 21.06
C PRO A 141 -2.85 11.77 20.40
N GLU A 142 -1.67 11.23 20.71
CA GLU A 142 -1.20 9.91 20.28
C GLU A 142 -2.21 8.78 20.58
N SER A 143 -2.89 8.89 21.72
CA SER A 143 -3.84 7.90 22.21
C SER A 143 -5.21 7.94 21.53
N MET A 144 -5.45 8.87 20.59
CA MET A 144 -6.75 9.00 19.91
C MET A 144 -7.09 7.76 19.12
N PRO A 145 -8.27 7.12 19.36
CA PRO A 145 -8.70 5.98 18.56
C PRO A 145 -8.95 6.37 17.09
N LEU A 146 -8.54 5.52 16.14
CA LEU A 146 -8.68 5.83 14.72
C LEU A 146 -10.12 5.99 14.25
N ASN A 147 -11.08 5.28 14.85
CA ASN A 147 -12.51 5.43 14.55
C ASN A 147 -13.04 6.83 14.90
N ASP A 148 -12.55 7.43 15.99
CA ASP A 148 -12.92 8.79 16.38
C ASP A 148 -12.24 9.80 15.46
N LEU A 149 -10.96 9.58 15.12
CA LEU A 149 -10.23 10.41 14.17
C LEU A 149 -10.88 10.42 12.79
N LEU A 150 -11.27 9.25 12.27
CA LEU A 150 -11.95 9.15 10.97
C LEU A 150 -13.29 9.91 10.96
N ARG A 151 -14.05 9.81 12.07
CA ARG A 151 -15.28 10.58 12.23
C ARG A 151 -14.99 12.08 12.19
N ASP A 152 -13.97 12.53 12.89
CA ASP A 152 -13.56 13.93 12.96
C ASP A 152 -13.10 14.45 11.59
N PHE A 153 -12.28 13.69 10.86
CA PHE A 153 -11.86 14.04 9.50
C PHE A 153 -13.08 14.24 8.56
N LYS A 154 -14.07 13.37 8.67
CA LYS A 154 -15.30 13.47 7.86
C LYS A 154 -16.15 14.67 8.23
N LEU A 155 -16.33 14.98 9.51
CA LEU A 155 -17.16 16.07 9.98
C LEU A 155 -16.55 17.45 9.71
N GLU A 156 -15.24 17.58 9.91
CA GLU A 156 -14.53 18.85 9.77
C GLU A 156 -13.95 19.07 8.36
N HIS A 157 -14.08 18.07 7.46
CA HIS A 157 -13.48 18.09 6.13
C HIS A 157 -11.96 18.33 6.16
N ASN A 158 -11.32 17.87 7.23
CA ASN A 158 -9.87 17.83 7.36
C ASN A 158 -9.34 16.51 6.81
N HIS A 159 -8.14 16.56 6.22
CA HIS A 159 -7.49 15.38 5.65
C HIS A 159 -6.11 15.12 6.27
N MET A 160 -5.69 15.93 7.22
CA MET A 160 -4.42 15.79 7.92
C MET A 160 -4.57 16.32 9.34
N ALA A 161 -3.96 15.63 10.30
CA ALA A 161 -3.83 16.05 11.66
C ALA A 161 -2.37 15.91 12.12
N ILE A 162 -1.95 16.80 13.04
CA ILE A 162 -0.66 16.71 13.73
C ILE A 162 -0.89 15.96 15.04
N VAL A 163 -0.09 14.94 15.26
CA VAL A 163 -0.13 14.11 16.46
C VAL A 163 0.83 14.71 17.50
N VAL A 164 0.36 14.84 18.74
CA VAL A 164 1.15 15.40 19.84
C VAL A 164 1.19 14.44 21.03
N ASP A 165 2.29 14.48 21.76
CA ASP A 165 2.48 13.76 23.03
C ASP A 165 1.76 14.45 24.22
N GLU A 166 1.94 13.92 25.42
CA GLU A 166 1.35 14.43 26.67
C GLU A 166 1.91 15.80 27.08
N PHE A 167 3.04 16.19 26.51
CA PHE A 167 3.71 17.46 26.79
C PHE A 167 3.37 18.52 25.74
N GLY A 168 2.64 18.16 24.69
CA GLY A 168 2.28 19.03 23.58
C GLY A 168 3.35 19.11 22.49
N SER A 169 4.39 18.28 22.54
CA SER A 169 5.40 18.19 21.49
C SER A 169 4.86 17.37 20.31
N VAL A 170 5.26 17.72 19.09
CA VAL A 170 4.85 17.01 17.88
C VAL A 170 5.52 15.64 17.81
N SER A 171 4.73 14.60 17.82
CA SER A 171 5.16 13.20 17.64
C SER A 171 5.13 12.75 16.18
N GLY A 172 4.20 13.29 15.38
CA GLY A 172 4.04 12.91 14.00
C GLY A 172 2.88 13.60 13.28
N LEU A 173 2.51 13.11 12.14
CA LEU A 173 1.30 13.48 11.41
C LEU A 173 0.55 12.22 10.97
N ILE A 174 -0.74 12.38 10.72
CA ILE A 174 -1.59 11.31 10.17
C ILE A 174 -2.57 11.91 9.16
N THR A 175 -2.82 11.19 8.07
CA THR A 175 -3.76 11.62 7.04
C THR A 175 -5.01 10.74 7.01
N ILE A 176 -6.08 11.22 6.38
CA ILE A 176 -7.30 10.42 6.20
C ILE A 176 -7.03 9.25 5.25
N GLU A 177 -6.12 9.45 4.30
CA GLU A 177 -5.68 8.44 3.35
C GLU A 177 -5.08 7.25 4.10
N ASP A 178 -4.14 7.47 5.03
CA ASP A 178 -3.52 6.43 5.88
C ASP A 178 -4.59 5.67 6.69
N VAL A 179 -5.56 6.42 7.26
CA VAL A 179 -6.64 5.85 8.07
C VAL A 179 -7.58 4.97 7.24
N LEU A 180 -7.89 5.36 6.00
CA LEU A 180 -8.75 4.58 5.11
C LEU A 180 -8.04 3.32 4.59
N GLU A 181 -6.74 3.41 4.35
CA GLU A 181 -5.92 2.28 3.91
C GLU A 181 -5.97 1.11 4.90
N GLN A 182 -6.08 1.37 6.21
CA GLN A 182 -6.26 0.32 7.23
C GLN A 182 -7.58 -0.46 7.09
N ILE A 183 -8.58 0.11 6.43
CA ILE A 183 -9.89 -0.53 6.22
C ILE A 183 -9.94 -1.20 4.85
N VAL A 184 -9.50 -0.48 3.82
CA VAL A 184 -9.64 -0.90 2.42
C VAL A 184 -8.47 -1.80 2.01
N GLY A 185 -7.34 -1.74 2.75
CA GLY A 185 -6.05 -2.26 2.32
C GLY A 185 -5.38 -1.26 1.36
N GLU A 186 -4.20 -1.58 0.89
CA GLU A 186 -3.67 -0.88 -0.27
C GLU A 186 -4.76 -0.92 -1.34
N ILE A 187 -5.16 0.26 -1.85
CA ILE A 187 -6.08 0.30 -2.99
C ILE A 187 -5.27 -0.29 -4.14
N ASP A 188 -5.43 -1.59 -4.30
CA ASP A 188 -4.89 -2.30 -5.45
C ASP A 188 -5.39 -1.51 -6.67
N ASP A 189 -4.49 -0.93 -7.46
CA ASP A 189 -4.85 -0.34 -8.76
C ASP A 189 -5.66 -1.41 -9.52
N GLU A 190 -6.63 -1.01 -10.34
CA GLU A 190 -7.50 -1.91 -11.15
C GLU A 190 -6.71 -2.95 -11.97
N PHE A 191 -5.36 -2.83 -11.96
CA PHE A 191 -4.40 -3.75 -12.58
C PHE A 191 -3.75 -4.73 -11.58
N ASP A 192 -4.13 -4.71 -10.29
CA ASP A 192 -3.51 -5.52 -9.24
C ASP A 192 -4.22 -6.87 -9.01
N GLU A 193 -5.41 -7.08 -9.58
CA GLU A 193 -5.91 -8.43 -9.77
C GLU A 193 -4.95 -9.13 -10.74
N VAL A 194 -4.22 -10.10 -10.23
CA VAL A 194 -3.53 -11.06 -11.08
C VAL A 194 -4.63 -11.86 -11.73
N ASP A 195 -5.26 -11.27 -12.77
CA ASP A 195 -6.13 -12.00 -13.67
C ASP A 195 -5.29 -13.16 -14.18
N GLU A 196 -5.64 -14.40 -13.82
CA GLU A 196 -4.91 -15.58 -14.30
C GLU A 196 -4.90 -15.61 -15.84
N ASP A 197 -5.87 -14.93 -16.46
CA ASP A 197 -6.03 -14.78 -17.91
C ASP A 197 -5.33 -13.53 -18.50
N ALA A 198 -4.78 -12.61 -17.68
CA ALA A 198 -4.06 -11.45 -18.20
C ALA A 198 -2.65 -11.81 -18.68
N ASP A 199 -2.12 -11.04 -19.63
CA ASP A 199 -0.76 -11.19 -20.12
C ASP A 199 0.26 -11.16 -18.98
N ASN A 200 1.28 -12.01 -19.05
CA ASN A 200 2.31 -12.15 -18.03
C ASN A 200 3.15 -10.88 -17.86
N ILE A 201 3.19 -9.99 -18.86
CA ILE A 201 3.93 -8.74 -18.90
C ILE A 201 2.97 -7.62 -19.32
N LEU A 202 2.72 -6.66 -18.43
CA LEU A 202 1.86 -5.52 -18.64
C LEU A 202 2.68 -4.23 -18.59
N GLU A 203 2.51 -3.36 -19.60
CA GLU A 203 3.13 -2.04 -19.60
C GLU A 203 2.34 -1.08 -18.70
N ASP A 204 3.04 -0.33 -17.82
CA ASP A 204 2.50 0.79 -17.07
C ASP A 204 2.99 2.11 -17.70
N PRO A 205 2.23 2.70 -18.65
CA PRO A 205 2.65 3.88 -19.39
C PRO A 205 2.76 5.13 -18.52
N LYS A 206 2.06 5.16 -17.37
CA LYS A 206 2.07 6.31 -16.46
C LYS A 206 3.41 6.45 -15.73
N HIS A 207 4.05 5.30 -15.45
CA HIS A 207 5.29 5.26 -14.67
C HIS A 207 6.51 4.87 -15.52
N GLY A 208 6.34 4.55 -16.80
CA GLY A 208 7.42 4.15 -17.70
C GLY A 208 8.09 2.84 -17.28
N CYS A 209 7.33 1.92 -16.70
CA CYS A 209 7.79 0.62 -16.21
C CYS A 209 6.84 -0.49 -16.68
N TRP A 210 7.18 -1.73 -16.36
CA TRP A 210 6.36 -2.90 -16.64
C TRP A 210 6.06 -3.65 -15.35
N ARG A 211 4.87 -4.25 -15.29
CA ARG A 211 4.50 -5.21 -14.26
C ARG A 211 4.64 -6.60 -14.85
N VAL A 212 5.39 -7.45 -14.19
CA VAL A 212 5.74 -8.78 -14.68
C VAL A 212 5.36 -9.80 -13.62
N LYS A 213 4.52 -10.79 -14.00
CA LYS A 213 4.24 -11.92 -13.12
C LYS A 213 5.53 -12.70 -12.88
N ALA A 214 5.81 -13.05 -11.63
CA ALA A 214 7.06 -13.76 -11.30
C ALA A 214 7.16 -15.16 -11.93
N LEU A 215 6.01 -15.75 -12.32
CA LEU A 215 5.93 -17.02 -13.06
C LEU A 215 6.23 -16.87 -14.55
N THR A 216 6.46 -15.65 -15.06
CA THR A 216 6.88 -15.42 -16.44
C THR A 216 8.17 -16.17 -16.71
N GLU A 217 8.17 -16.99 -17.77
CA GLU A 217 9.37 -17.71 -18.20
C GLU A 217 10.44 -16.73 -18.67
N ILE A 218 11.71 -17.03 -18.40
CA ILE A 218 12.85 -16.19 -18.79
C ILE A 218 12.88 -16.02 -20.31
N GLU A 219 12.56 -17.07 -21.07
CA GLU A 219 12.47 -17.01 -22.53
C GLU A 219 11.39 -16.03 -22.99
N GLN A 220 10.19 -16.05 -22.39
CA GLN A 220 9.10 -15.12 -22.68
C GLN A 220 9.51 -13.65 -22.37
N PHE A 221 10.22 -13.44 -21.28
CA PHE A 221 10.75 -12.12 -20.91
C PHE A 221 11.79 -11.64 -21.93
N ASN A 222 12.72 -12.50 -22.31
CA ASN A 222 13.75 -12.20 -23.29
C ASN A 222 13.16 -11.84 -24.66
N ASP A 223 12.16 -12.56 -25.10
CA ASP A 223 11.46 -12.28 -26.36
C ASP A 223 10.75 -10.94 -26.32
N PHE A 224 10.02 -10.64 -25.22
CA PHE A 224 9.28 -9.39 -25.07
C PHE A 224 10.19 -8.14 -25.08
N PHE A 225 11.30 -8.19 -24.33
CA PHE A 225 12.22 -7.06 -24.19
C PHE A 225 13.36 -7.06 -25.20
N SER A 226 13.43 -8.05 -26.09
CA SER A 226 14.54 -8.28 -27.03
C SER A 226 15.91 -8.23 -26.31
N THR A 227 16.02 -9.02 -25.26
CA THR A 227 17.20 -9.14 -24.40
C THR A 227 17.64 -10.59 -24.26
N GLU A 228 18.82 -10.83 -23.71
CA GLU A 228 19.34 -12.18 -23.40
C GLU A 228 19.76 -12.20 -21.93
N ILE A 229 18.76 -12.34 -21.04
CA ILE A 229 19.09 -12.67 -19.64
C ILE A 229 19.53 -14.13 -19.61
N ASN A 230 20.82 -14.33 -19.32
CA ASN A 230 21.38 -15.65 -19.18
C ASN A 230 21.29 -16.10 -17.71
N THR A 231 20.87 -17.35 -17.52
CA THR A 231 21.03 -18.04 -16.23
C THR A 231 22.46 -18.60 -16.17
N ASP A 232 23.13 -18.47 -15.04
CA ASP A 232 24.42 -19.12 -14.81
C ASP A 232 24.23 -20.64 -14.93
N GLU A 233 25.29 -21.37 -15.31
CA GLU A 233 25.23 -22.84 -15.53
C GLU A 233 24.70 -23.63 -14.30
N ASP A 234 24.78 -23.03 -13.11
CA ASP A 234 24.31 -23.59 -11.84
C ASP A 234 22.86 -23.19 -11.47
N CYS A 235 22.26 -22.20 -12.15
CA CYS A 235 20.88 -21.77 -11.90
C CYS A 235 19.89 -22.59 -12.77
N HIS A 236 19.11 -23.44 -12.14
CA HIS A 236 18.02 -24.16 -12.78
C HIS A 236 16.70 -23.37 -12.76
N CYS A 237 16.80 -22.04 -12.89
CA CYS A 237 15.65 -21.14 -12.83
C CYS A 237 14.97 -21.06 -14.19
N GLU A 238 13.68 -21.40 -14.26
CA GLU A 238 12.88 -21.32 -15.49
C GLU A 238 12.09 -19.99 -15.55
N THR A 239 11.88 -19.32 -14.39
CA THR A 239 11.03 -18.14 -14.29
C THR A 239 11.79 -16.93 -13.74
N ILE A 240 11.29 -15.72 -14.02
CA ILE A 240 11.88 -14.46 -13.52
C ILE A 240 11.87 -14.41 -11.99
N GLY A 241 10.80 -14.89 -11.33
CA GLY A 241 10.74 -14.96 -9.87
C GLY A 241 11.80 -15.88 -9.27
N GLY A 242 12.04 -17.03 -9.90
CA GLY A 242 13.11 -17.96 -9.53
C GLY A 242 14.49 -17.34 -9.67
N LEU A 243 14.73 -16.67 -10.80
CA LEU A 243 15.99 -15.96 -11.06
C LEU A 243 16.29 -14.88 -10.01
N ILE A 244 15.28 -14.12 -9.59
CA ILE A 244 15.45 -13.06 -8.57
C ILE A 244 15.75 -13.66 -7.21
N ALA A 245 15.05 -14.75 -6.82
CA ALA A 245 15.31 -15.44 -5.56
C ALA A 245 16.72 -16.03 -5.52
N ASP A 246 17.20 -16.59 -6.63
CA ASP A 246 18.54 -17.11 -6.78
C ASP A 246 19.61 -16.00 -6.64
N ARG A 247 19.40 -14.87 -7.32
CA ARG A 247 20.33 -13.72 -7.25
C ARG A 247 20.40 -13.05 -5.87
N LEU A 248 19.35 -13.12 -5.08
CA LEU A 248 19.30 -12.56 -3.72
C LEU A 248 19.73 -13.58 -2.66
N GLU A 249 19.89 -14.87 -3.04
CA GLU A 249 20.25 -15.98 -2.15
C GLU A 249 19.26 -16.18 -0.96
N HIS A 250 18.07 -15.57 -1.04
CA HIS A 250 16.98 -15.73 -0.07
C HIS A 250 15.63 -15.46 -0.70
N MET A 251 14.53 -15.80 0.00
CA MET A 251 13.19 -15.44 -0.44
C MET A 251 13.00 -13.92 -0.40
N PRO A 252 12.80 -13.26 -1.55
CA PRO A 252 12.71 -11.81 -1.65
C PRO A 252 11.49 -11.26 -0.90
N LYS A 253 11.66 -10.11 -0.24
CA LYS A 253 10.59 -9.38 0.44
C LYS A 253 10.04 -8.26 -0.43
N ILE A 254 8.82 -7.84 -0.14
CA ILE A 254 8.18 -6.70 -0.80
C ILE A 254 9.07 -5.46 -0.64
N GLY A 255 9.28 -4.74 -1.76
CA GLY A 255 10.16 -3.56 -1.83
C GLY A 255 11.64 -3.86 -2.10
N GLU A 256 12.09 -5.12 -2.04
CA GLU A 256 13.46 -5.45 -2.41
C GLU A 256 13.71 -5.29 -3.90
N THR A 257 14.92 -4.87 -4.26
CA THR A 257 15.30 -4.58 -5.63
C THR A 257 16.56 -5.32 -6.03
N VAL A 258 16.60 -5.80 -7.27
CA VAL A 258 17.79 -6.38 -7.89
C VAL A 258 17.96 -5.83 -9.30
N VAL A 259 19.20 -5.69 -9.75
CA VAL A 259 19.53 -5.25 -11.13
C VAL A 259 20.17 -6.40 -11.88
N ILE A 260 19.55 -6.81 -12.99
CA ILE A 260 20.01 -7.90 -13.85
C ILE A 260 19.97 -7.41 -15.30
N GLU A 261 21.08 -7.53 -16.03
CA GLU A 261 21.20 -7.21 -17.46
C GLU A 261 20.56 -5.88 -17.91
N GLY A 262 20.73 -4.81 -17.11
CA GLY A 262 20.20 -3.49 -17.41
C GLY A 262 18.72 -3.29 -17.07
N PHE A 263 18.10 -4.23 -16.39
CA PHE A 263 16.75 -4.10 -15.83
C PHE A 263 16.81 -4.03 -14.32
N ARG A 264 16.04 -3.14 -13.71
CA ARG A 264 15.79 -3.11 -12.29
C ARG A 264 14.47 -3.83 -12.01
N PHE A 265 14.53 -4.87 -11.20
CA PHE A 265 13.37 -5.58 -10.71
C PHE A 265 13.11 -5.16 -9.27
N THR A 266 11.88 -4.75 -8.98
CA THR A 266 11.41 -4.43 -7.63
C THR A 266 10.27 -5.39 -7.28
N VAL A 267 10.35 -6.04 -6.13
CA VAL A 267 9.32 -6.97 -5.68
C VAL A 267 8.10 -6.18 -5.22
N LEU A 268 6.98 -6.31 -5.94
CA LEU A 268 5.71 -5.70 -5.56
C LEU A 268 4.89 -6.62 -4.66
N ARG A 269 4.89 -7.92 -4.95
CA ARG A 269 4.17 -8.93 -4.15
C ARG A 269 5.01 -10.19 -3.98
N ALA A 270 5.08 -10.69 -2.77
CA ALA A 270 5.67 -11.98 -2.43
C ALA A 270 4.94 -12.57 -1.22
N ASP A 271 4.87 -13.89 -1.17
CA ASP A 271 4.46 -14.64 0.02
C ASP A 271 5.66 -15.41 0.61
N GLU A 272 5.44 -16.19 1.67
CA GLU A 272 6.51 -16.95 2.33
C GLU A 272 7.21 -17.99 1.44
N ARG A 273 6.65 -18.29 0.26
CA ARG A 273 7.11 -19.39 -0.61
C ARG A 273 7.55 -18.94 -1.98
N GLN A 274 7.04 -17.78 -2.47
CA GLN A 274 7.34 -17.32 -3.83
C GLN A 274 7.08 -15.83 -4.03
N VAL A 275 7.79 -15.24 -4.97
CA VAL A 275 7.48 -13.92 -5.54
C VAL A 275 6.26 -14.08 -6.45
N ARG A 276 5.36 -13.12 -6.44
CA ARG A 276 4.13 -13.11 -7.26
C ARG A 276 4.18 -12.08 -8.37
N LEU A 277 4.59 -10.85 -8.04
CA LEU A 277 4.55 -9.72 -8.96
C LEU A 277 5.79 -8.86 -8.81
N LEU A 278 6.29 -8.37 -9.93
CA LEU A 278 7.49 -7.55 -10.04
C LEU A 278 7.19 -6.27 -10.82
N LYS A 279 7.78 -5.17 -10.39
CA LYS A 279 7.97 -3.97 -11.21
C LYS A 279 9.30 -4.08 -11.93
N VAL A 280 9.31 -3.84 -13.22
CA VAL A 280 10.51 -3.88 -14.06
C VAL A 280 10.74 -2.52 -14.69
N GLU A 281 11.93 -1.99 -14.54
CA GLU A 281 12.35 -0.72 -15.12
C GLU A 281 13.61 -0.95 -15.96
N LYS A 282 13.60 -0.47 -17.22
CA LYS A 282 14.79 -0.54 -18.07
C LYS A 282 15.74 0.60 -17.71
N LEU A 283 16.94 0.27 -17.29
CA LEU A 283 17.96 1.27 -16.95
C LEU A 283 18.58 1.85 -18.21
N PRO A 284 18.91 3.16 -18.24
CA PRO A 284 19.61 3.75 -19.37
C PRO A 284 20.96 3.08 -19.56
N THR A 285 21.19 2.60 -20.76
CA THR A 285 22.50 2.03 -21.14
C THR A 285 23.57 3.13 -21.08
N THR A 286 24.68 2.85 -20.43
CA THR A 286 25.81 3.78 -20.19
C THR A 286 26.49 4.32 -21.47
N ASP A 287 26.03 3.94 -22.65
CA ASP A 287 26.60 4.38 -23.95
C ASP A 287 26.08 5.75 -24.46
N SER A 288 25.10 6.36 -23.80
CA SER A 288 24.60 7.70 -24.17
C SER A 288 25.39 8.88 -23.56
N LEU A 289 26.39 8.64 -22.72
CA LEU A 289 27.20 9.68 -22.07
C LEU A 289 28.57 9.94 -22.77
N LYS A 290 28.77 9.43 -23.98
CA LYS A 290 30.01 9.68 -24.77
C LYS A 290 29.74 10.38 -26.08
N LYS A 291 28.78 11.29 -26.16
CA LYS A 291 28.63 12.24 -27.27
C LYS A 291 28.07 13.56 -26.74
N GLU A 292 28.96 14.34 -26.13
CA GLU A 292 29.01 15.82 -26.26
C GLU A 292 30.42 16.27 -25.88
#